data_3dc1def20b396bfa2771875ab0ed0f61
#
_entry.id   3dc1def20b396bfa2771875ab0ed0f61
#
_cell.length_a   1.000
_cell.length_b   1.000
_cell.length_c   1.000
_cell.angle_alpha   90.00
_cell.angle_beta   90.00
_cell.angle_gamma   90.00
#
_symmetry.space_group_name_H-M   'P 1'
#
loop_
_entity.id
_entity.type
_entity.pdbx_description
1 polymer ?
#
loop_
_entity_poly.entity_id
_entity_poly.type
_entity_poly.pdbx_seq_one_letter_code
_entity_poly.pdbx_strand_id
1 'polypeptide(L)'
;TYGARIAIGIGCMRIVDREQGIMDGEAIYLSGRSITKLGALNKGALTIETSNENLSHSLRVIAVLTDAILNDATPKQSQVIYYKLLGYKESEIAEKMNIYQSGVNNHSSSAKWYSIEEAINYFEQIKFENYE
;
A
#
# COMPACT_ATOMS: atom_id res chain seq x y z
N THR A 1 -12.79 -12.39 -8.60
CA THR A 1 -11.94 -11.34 -8.01
C THR A 1 -10.59 -11.40 -8.69
N TYR A 2 -10.20 -10.36 -9.39
CA TYR A 2 -8.86 -10.27 -9.97
C TYR A 2 -7.87 -9.93 -8.85
N GLY A 3 -7.05 -10.90 -8.47
CA GLY A 3 -5.97 -10.69 -7.50
C GLY A 3 -4.82 -9.93 -8.15
N ALA A 4 -4.54 -8.72 -7.69
CA ALA A 4 -3.32 -8.00 -8.06
C ALA A 4 -2.21 -8.30 -7.06
N ARG A 5 -0.96 -8.42 -7.55
CA ARG A 5 0.23 -8.44 -6.72
C ARG A 5 0.97 -7.13 -6.88
N ILE A 6 1.36 -6.54 -5.77
CA ILE A 6 2.03 -5.25 -5.72
C ILE A 6 3.35 -5.40 -4.97
N ALA A 7 4.44 -5.04 -5.62
CA ALA A 7 5.75 -4.94 -4.98
C ALA A 7 6.29 -3.52 -5.12
N ILE A 8 6.62 -2.91 -4.01
CA ILE A 8 7.17 -1.57 -3.95
C ILE A 8 8.65 -1.69 -3.59
N GLY A 9 9.52 -1.21 -4.46
CA GLY A 9 10.95 -1.07 -4.22
C GLY A 9 11.30 0.38 -3.91
N ILE A 10 12.03 0.61 -2.85
CA ILE A 10 12.49 1.94 -2.43
C ILE A 10 14.02 1.95 -2.45
N GLY A 11 14.60 2.83 -3.24
CA GLY A 11 16.05 2.96 -3.41
C GLY A 11 16.39 3.96 -4.50
N CYS A 12 17.66 4.09 -4.77
CA CYS A 12 18.16 4.98 -5.83
C CYS A 12 17.68 4.54 -7.21
N MET A 13 17.33 5.51 -8.03
CA MET A 13 16.94 5.30 -9.41
C MET A 13 17.74 6.16 -10.37
N ARG A 14 18.02 5.62 -11.54
CA ARG A 14 18.68 6.30 -12.64
C ARG A 14 17.80 6.23 -13.89
N ILE A 15 17.59 7.37 -14.54
CA ILE A 15 16.95 7.42 -15.84
C ILE A 15 18.05 7.17 -16.90
N VAL A 16 17.91 6.07 -17.65
CA VAL A 16 18.85 5.67 -18.71
C VAL A 16 18.46 6.31 -20.05
N ASP A 17 17.19 6.26 -20.38
CA ASP A 17 16.64 6.87 -21.59
C ASP A 17 15.23 7.40 -21.31
N ARG A 18 15.06 8.73 -21.42
CA ARG A 18 13.77 9.39 -21.16
C ARG A 18 12.75 9.17 -22.26
N GLU A 19 13.21 9.12 -23.51
CA GLU A 19 12.33 9.00 -24.66
C GLU A 19 11.74 7.58 -24.75
N GLN A 20 12.55 6.58 -24.42
CA GLN A 20 12.12 5.18 -24.40
C GLN A 20 11.57 4.74 -23.04
N GLY A 21 11.62 5.59 -22.02
CA GLY A 21 11.15 5.27 -20.68
C GLY A 21 12.03 4.23 -19.97
N ILE A 22 13.29 4.08 -20.38
CA ILE A 22 14.22 3.12 -19.77
C ILE A 22 14.76 3.70 -18.46
N MET A 23 14.45 3.01 -17.38
CA MET A 23 14.93 3.32 -16.03
C MET A 23 15.69 2.12 -15.46
N ASP A 24 16.71 2.41 -14.67
CA ASP A 24 17.50 1.40 -13.98
C ASP A 24 17.79 1.88 -12.56
N GLY A 25 18.07 0.96 -11.67
CA GLY A 25 18.46 1.26 -10.30
C GLY A 25 17.93 0.27 -9.28
N GLU A 26 18.31 0.52 -8.06
CA GLU A 26 18.02 -0.34 -6.91
C GLU A 26 16.51 -0.54 -6.70
N ALA A 27 15.71 0.52 -6.77
CA ALA A 27 14.26 0.43 -6.60
C ALA A 27 13.60 -0.52 -7.61
N ILE A 28 14.04 -0.50 -8.87
CA ILE A 28 13.53 -1.39 -9.92
C ILE A 28 13.94 -2.84 -9.65
N TYR A 29 15.20 -3.05 -9.29
CA TYR A 29 15.71 -4.37 -8.94
C TYR A 29 14.96 -4.97 -7.74
N LEU A 30 14.78 -4.18 -6.67
CA LEU A 30 14.07 -4.61 -5.46
C LEU A 30 12.61 -4.97 -5.76
N SER A 31 11.88 -4.13 -6.47
CA SER A 31 10.48 -4.39 -6.81
C SER A 31 10.33 -5.62 -7.74
N GLY A 32 11.16 -5.73 -8.77
CA GLY A 32 11.14 -6.86 -9.69
C GLY A 32 11.45 -8.20 -9.00
N ARG A 33 12.46 -8.25 -8.15
CA ARG A 33 12.80 -9.43 -7.35
C ARG A 33 11.67 -9.81 -6.39
N SER A 34 11.06 -8.82 -5.75
CA SER A 34 10.00 -9.04 -4.77
C SER A 34 8.71 -9.51 -5.38
N ILE A 35 8.31 -8.99 -6.55
CA ILE A 35 7.10 -9.46 -7.25
C ILE A 35 7.23 -10.92 -7.67
N THR A 36 8.41 -11.32 -8.14
CA THR A 36 8.72 -12.72 -8.49
C THR A 36 8.64 -13.62 -7.27
N LYS A 37 9.19 -13.19 -6.15
CA LYS A 37 9.16 -13.93 -4.89
C LYS A 37 7.74 -14.12 -4.35
N LEU A 38 6.90 -13.08 -4.38
CA LEU A 38 5.48 -13.17 -4.03
C LEU A 38 4.76 -14.21 -4.89
N GLY A 39 5.02 -14.22 -6.20
CA GLY A 39 4.44 -15.19 -7.13
C GLY A 39 4.83 -16.63 -6.80
N ALA A 40 6.09 -16.88 -6.49
CA ALA A 40 6.61 -18.21 -6.20
C ALA A 40 6.09 -18.79 -4.87
N LEU A 41 5.95 -17.94 -3.84
CA LEU A 41 5.54 -18.37 -2.52
C LEU A 41 4.01 -18.44 -2.33
N ASN A 42 3.26 -17.85 -3.25
CA ASN A 42 1.79 -17.71 -3.17
C ASN A 42 1.31 -17.16 -1.82
N LYS A 43 2.10 -16.24 -1.24
CA LYS A 43 1.87 -15.63 0.07
C LYS A 43 1.70 -14.14 -0.07
N GLY A 44 0.47 -13.68 0.12
CA GLY A 44 0.14 -12.26 0.11
C GLY A 44 0.17 -11.62 -1.28
N ALA A 45 -0.27 -10.38 -1.34
CA ALA A 45 -0.36 -9.59 -2.58
C ALA A 45 0.42 -8.27 -2.50
N LEU A 46 0.94 -7.89 -1.33
CA LEU A 46 1.67 -6.64 -1.11
C LEU A 46 3.00 -6.91 -0.42
N THR A 47 4.07 -6.31 -0.94
CA THR A 47 5.38 -6.25 -0.28
C THR A 47 6.06 -4.91 -0.53
N ILE A 48 6.90 -4.50 0.42
CA ILE A 48 7.70 -3.28 0.33
C ILE A 48 9.13 -3.64 0.70
N GLU A 49 10.08 -3.31 -0.15
CA GLU A 49 11.50 -3.63 0.03
C GLU A 49 12.38 -2.39 -0.11
N THR A 50 13.41 -2.32 0.71
CA THR A 50 14.49 -1.32 0.63
C THR A 50 15.85 -2.01 0.70
N SER A 51 16.93 -1.27 0.50
CA SER A 51 18.30 -1.78 0.68
C SER A 51 18.65 -2.04 2.16
N ASN A 52 18.01 -1.36 3.08
CA ASN A 52 18.20 -1.59 4.50
C ASN A 52 17.37 -2.78 4.97
N GLU A 53 18.01 -3.87 5.38
CA GLU A 53 17.31 -5.11 5.74
C GLU A 53 16.38 -4.98 6.94
N ASN A 54 16.75 -4.22 7.95
CA ASN A 54 15.92 -4.02 9.14
C ASN A 54 14.65 -3.25 8.80
N LEU A 55 14.78 -2.19 8.01
CA LEU A 55 13.65 -1.41 7.53
C LEU A 55 12.77 -2.23 6.57
N SER A 56 13.37 -2.98 5.66
CA SER A 56 12.65 -3.90 4.78
C SER A 56 11.85 -4.92 5.56
N HIS A 57 12.42 -5.47 6.63
CA HIS A 57 11.70 -6.44 7.46
C HIS A 57 10.46 -5.80 8.10
N SER A 58 10.59 -4.62 8.70
CA SER A 58 9.47 -3.88 9.28
C SER A 58 8.39 -3.55 8.25
N LEU A 59 8.79 -3.07 7.08
CA LEU A 59 7.87 -2.73 6.00
C LEU A 59 7.16 -3.97 5.41
N ARG A 60 7.83 -5.10 5.32
CA ARG A 60 7.20 -6.37 4.90
C ARG A 60 6.13 -6.82 5.90
N VAL A 61 6.42 -6.74 7.20
CA VAL A 61 5.44 -7.09 8.24
C VAL A 61 4.21 -6.18 8.13
N ILE A 62 4.41 -4.88 7.99
CA ILE A 62 3.31 -3.91 7.79
C ILE A 62 2.53 -4.24 6.52
N ALA A 63 3.20 -4.54 5.42
CA ALA A 63 2.57 -4.89 4.16
C ALA A 63 1.71 -6.15 4.28
N VAL A 64 2.21 -7.20 4.92
CA VAL A 64 1.47 -8.45 5.15
C VAL A 64 0.21 -8.22 5.98
N LEU A 65 0.30 -7.44 7.06
CA LEU A 65 -0.83 -7.14 7.93
C LEU A 65 -1.86 -6.25 7.22
N THR A 66 -1.40 -5.26 6.47
CA THR A 66 -2.28 -4.38 5.68
C THR A 66 -2.99 -5.18 4.58
N ASP A 67 -2.29 -6.04 3.89
CA ASP A 67 -2.86 -6.91 2.86
C ASP A 67 -3.97 -7.81 3.41
N ALA A 68 -3.76 -8.40 4.58
CA ALA A 68 -4.78 -9.20 5.26
C ALA A 68 -6.06 -8.40 5.56
N ILE A 69 -5.91 -7.16 6.02
CA ILE A 69 -7.04 -6.26 6.28
C ILE A 69 -7.77 -5.91 4.98
N LEU A 70 -7.03 -5.55 3.93
CA LEU A 70 -7.62 -5.16 2.64
C LEU A 70 -8.33 -6.32 1.94
N ASN A 71 -7.80 -7.53 2.04
CA ASN A 71 -8.42 -8.72 1.47
C ASN A 71 -9.73 -9.13 2.16
N ASP A 72 -9.90 -8.75 3.41
CA ASP A 72 -11.11 -9.03 4.20
C ASP A 72 -12.21 -7.99 3.98
N ALA A 73 -11.90 -6.87 3.33
CA ALA A 73 -12.83 -5.77 3.13
C ALA A 73 -13.93 -6.11 2.11
N THR A 74 -15.16 -5.80 2.46
CA THR A 74 -16.28 -5.86 1.51
C THR A 74 -16.17 -4.78 0.42
N PRO A 75 -16.89 -4.87 -0.70
CA PRO A 75 -16.88 -3.85 -1.74
C PRO A 75 -17.20 -2.44 -1.22
N LYS A 76 -18.18 -2.29 -0.35
CA LYS A 76 -18.52 -0.98 0.25
C LYS A 76 -17.45 -0.47 1.19
N GLN A 77 -16.85 -1.35 1.98
CA GLN A 77 -15.71 -1.02 2.84
C GLN A 77 -14.50 -0.58 1.99
N SER A 78 -14.22 -1.27 0.90
CA SER A 78 -13.14 -0.91 -0.02
C SER A 78 -13.37 0.46 -0.66
N GLN A 79 -14.62 0.82 -0.99
CA GLN A 79 -14.96 2.17 -1.48
C GLN A 79 -14.69 3.23 -0.41
N VAL A 80 -15.06 2.98 0.84
CA VAL A 80 -14.79 3.92 1.94
C VAL A 80 -13.29 4.09 2.14
N ILE A 81 -12.53 3.00 2.16
CA ILE A 81 -11.06 3.03 2.25
C ILE A 81 -10.48 3.88 1.10
N TYR A 82 -10.91 3.63 -0.12
CA TYR A 82 -10.45 4.37 -1.31
C TYR A 82 -10.65 5.88 -1.16
N TYR A 83 -11.83 6.32 -0.76
CA TYR A 83 -12.11 7.74 -0.57
C TYR A 83 -11.32 8.34 0.61
N LYS A 84 -11.13 7.60 1.68
CA LYS A 84 -10.29 8.04 2.81
C LYS A 84 -8.83 8.20 2.41
N LEU A 85 -8.30 7.29 1.59
CA LEU A 85 -6.94 7.40 1.03
C LEU A 85 -6.78 8.65 0.15
N LEU A 86 -7.84 9.10 -0.52
CA LEU A 86 -7.86 10.34 -1.28
C LEU A 86 -8.04 11.60 -0.41
N GLY A 87 -8.21 11.44 0.91
CA GLY A 87 -8.35 12.55 1.84
C GLY A 87 -9.76 13.11 2.01
N TYR A 88 -10.78 12.43 1.49
CA TYR A 88 -12.18 12.88 1.67
C TYR A 88 -12.65 12.71 3.10
N LYS A 89 -13.43 13.69 3.57
CA LYS A 89 -14.11 13.64 4.86
C LYS A 89 -15.30 12.68 4.81
N GLU A 90 -15.72 12.15 5.95
CA GLU A 90 -16.84 11.21 6.01
C GLU A 90 -18.16 11.76 5.45
N SER A 91 -18.42 13.07 5.63
CA SER A 91 -19.57 13.73 5.04
C SER A 91 -19.52 13.73 3.50
N GLU A 92 -18.37 14.00 2.92
CA GLU A 92 -18.15 13.97 1.46
C GLU A 92 -18.27 12.55 0.90
N ILE A 93 -17.76 11.57 1.62
CA ILE A 93 -17.88 10.14 1.26
C ILE A 93 -19.35 9.71 1.28
N ALA A 94 -20.10 10.14 2.30
CA ALA A 94 -21.53 9.86 2.42
C ALA A 94 -22.29 10.35 1.19
N GLU A 95 -22.02 11.60 0.75
CA GLU A 95 -22.61 12.16 -0.47
C GLU A 95 -22.23 11.36 -1.72
N LYS A 96 -20.94 11.04 -1.89
CA LYS A 96 -20.43 10.28 -3.06
C LYS A 96 -21.01 8.88 -3.15
N MET A 97 -21.21 8.23 -2.03
CA MET A 97 -21.75 6.87 -1.95
C MET A 97 -23.27 6.84 -1.82
N ASN A 98 -23.94 7.99 -1.68
CA ASN A 98 -25.37 8.12 -1.43
C ASN A 98 -25.83 7.26 -0.23
N ILE A 99 -25.13 7.38 0.88
CA ILE A 99 -25.45 6.73 2.16
C ILE A 99 -25.36 7.77 3.29
N TYR A 100 -25.86 7.41 4.47
CA TYR A 100 -25.71 8.27 5.64
C TYR A 100 -24.26 8.27 6.16
N GLN A 101 -23.84 9.38 6.78
CA GLN A 101 -22.52 9.50 7.39
C GLN A 101 -22.27 8.41 8.46
N SER A 102 -23.29 8.03 9.22
CA SER A 102 -23.22 6.89 10.14
C SER A 102 -22.88 5.57 9.43
N GLY A 103 -23.36 5.38 8.22
CA GLY A 103 -23.01 4.23 7.38
C GLY A 103 -21.54 4.26 6.95
N VAL A 104 -21.02 5.42 6.59
CA VAL A 104 -19.58 5.58 6.28
C VAL A 104 -18.74 5.23 7.51
N ASN A 105 -19.09 5.74 8.67
CA ASN A 105 -18.39 5.44 9.92
C ASN A 105 -18.41 3.94 10.24
N ASN A 106 -19.54 3.28 10.09
CA ASN A 106 -19.67 1.85 10.31
C ASN A 106 -18.80 1.03 9.33
N HIS A 107 -18.80 1.38 8.05
CA HIS A 107 -17.95 0.73 7.05
C HIS A 107 -16.46 0.97 7.33
N SER A 108 -16.09 2.20 7.71
CA SER A 108 -14.72 2.56 8.08
C SER A 108 -14.22 1.76 9.28
N SER A 109 -15.01 1.68 10.34
CA SER A 109 -14.67 0.93 11.55
C SER A 109 -14.58 -0.58 11.29
N SER A 110 -15.53 -1.14 10.55
CA SER A 110 -15.52 -2.56 10.19
C SER A 110 -14.37 -2.92 9.27
N ALA A 111 -13.97 -2.01 8.39
CA ALA A 111 -12.80 -2.16 7.52
C ALA A 111 -11.47 -1.96 8.25
N LYS A 112 -11.50 -1.62 9.53
CA LYS A 112 -10.31 -1.36 10.34
C LYS A 112 -9.44 -0.23 9.76
N TRP A 113 -10.08 0.83 9.28
CA TRP A 113 -9.39 2.01 8.73
C TRP A 113 -8.31 2.55 9.67
N TYR A 114 -8.58 2.57 10.96
CA TYR A 114 -7.61 2.98 11.98
C TYR A 114 -6.25 2.27 11.82
N SER A 115 -6.26 0.96 11.62
CA SER A 115 -5.03 0.17 11.46
C SER A 115 -4.30 0.50 10.15
N ILE A 116 -5.05 0.76 9.07
CA ILE A 116 -4.48 1.19 7.79
C ILE A 116 -3.85 2.57 7.92
N GLU A 117 -4.53 3.50 8.59
CA GLU A 117 -4.06 4.86 8.82
C GLU A 117 -2.76 4.88 9.64
N GLU A 118 -2.65 4.04 10.67
CA GLU A 118 -1.42 3.88 11.46
C GLU A 118 -0.25 3.38 10.58
N ALA A 119 -0.49 2.43 9.71
CA ALA A 119 0.53 1.94 8.77
C ALA A 119 0.99 3.05 7.81
N ILE A 120 0.07 3.85 7.29
CA ILE A 120 0.37 4.98 6.39
C ILE A 120 1.17 6.04 7.15
N ASN A 121 0.73 6.43 8.34
CA ASN A 121 1.41 7.44 9.16
C ASN A 121 2.83 7.01 9.50
N TYR A 122 3.05 5.75 9.82
CA TYR A 122 4.39 5.22 10.06
C TYR A 122 5.25 5.32 8.80
N PHE A 123 4.74 4.90 7.64
CA PHE A 123 5.46 4.97 6.38
C PHE A 123 5.83 6.41 5.99
N GLU A 124 4.92 7.36 6.15
CA GLU A 124 5.15 8.78 5.85
C GLU A 124 6.20 9.44 6.76
N GLN A 125 6.41 8.92 7.97
CA GLN A 125 7.42 9.42 8.90
C GLN A 125 8.82 8.90 8.62
N ILE A 126 8.97 7.87 7.80
CA ILE A 126 10.28 7.29 7.47
C ILE A 126 11.07 8.26 6.59
N LYS A 127 12.27 8.62 7.04
CA LYS A 127 13.25 9.37 6.23
C LYS A 127 14.18 8.37 5.57
N PHE A 128 13.85 7.97 4.37
CA PHE A 128 14.58 6.92 3.63
C PHE A 128 16.04 7.27 3.40
N GLU A 129 16.38 8.57 3.27
CA GLU A 129 17.76 9.06 3.12
C GLU A 129 18.69 8.63 4.27
N ASN A 130 18.15 8.35 5.46
CA ASN A 130 18.94 7.90 6.61
C ASN A 130 19.30 6.40 6.53
N TYR A 131 18.82 5.69 5.53
CA TYR A 131 18.97 4.25 5.36
C TYR A 131 19.67 3.86 4.06
N GLU A 132 20.15 4.85 3.32
CA GLU A 132 20.94 4.66 2.10
C GLU A 132 22.43 4.35 2.41
#